data_43e066b7493e34e3fe3de3078bc5efef
#
_entry.id   43e066b7493e34e3fe3de3078bc5efef
#
_cell.length_a   1.000
_cell.length_b   1.000
_cell.length_c   1.000
_cell.angle_alpha   90.00
_cell.angle_beta   90.00
_cell.angle_gamma   90.00
#
_symmetry.space_group_name_H-M   'P 1'
#
loop_
_entity.id
_entity.type
_entity.pdbx_description
1 polymer ?
#
loop_
_entity_poly.entity_id
_entity_poly.type
_entity_poly.pdbx_seq_one_letter_code
_entity_poly.pdbx_strand_id
1 'polypeptide(L)'
;LSMSDSISVMHNGSIIQTATPEQLYEAPASRYVADFIGESNLFNGTVRQMQGDSVVLRTEQGLELTSPLTPTGKALSADVAGCIAVRPELISIASANADMTREVKLQGHVEDRIYLGNSTEYRVRTQAFGVVCVRVPRQQDHGANAFEHGAAVSVGWDHANGLAMAL
;
A
#
# COMPACT_ATOMS: atom_id res chain seq x y z
N LEU A 1 -17.93 -1.16 8.25
CA LEU A 1 -17.07 -2.16 8.95
C LEU A 1 -17.35 -2.22 10.46
N SER A 2 -17.59 -1.11 11.13
CA SER A 2 -17.69 -1.05 12.59
C SER A 2 -18.95 -1.65 13.23
N MET A 3 -19.92 -2.09 12.45
CA MET A 3 -21.23 -2.60 12.94
C MET A 3 -21.42 -4.10 12.73
N SER A 4 -20.43 -4.81 12.24
CA SER A 4 -20.54 -6.24 11.93
C SER A 4 -19.45 -7.02 12.63
N ASP A 5 -19.80 -8.17 13.19
CA ASP A 5 -18.83 -9.11 13.81
C ASP A 5 -18.11 -9.96 12.74
N SER A 6 -18.76 -10.16 11.61
CA SER A 6 -18.22 -10.92 10.47
C SER A 6 -18.74 -10.35 9.16
N ILE A 7 -17.88 -10.32 8.15
CA ILE A 7 -18.18 -9.81 6.82
C ILE A 7 -17.77 -10.87 5.80
N SER A 8 -18.64 -11.13 4.83
CA SER A 8 -18.36 -11.98 3.67
C SER A 8 -18.18 -11.11 2.43
N VAL A 9 -17.02 -11.19 1.81
CA VAL A 9 -16.75 -10.52 0.53
C VAL A 9 -17.08 -11.48 -0.59
N MET A 10 -17.97 -11.03 -1.50
CA MET A 10 -18.40 -11.81 -2.65
C MET A 10 -17.89 -11.22 -3.96
N HIS A 11 -17.55 -12.08 -4.89
CA HIS A 11 -17.19 -11.72 -6.27
C HIS A 11 -17.74 -12.76 -7.24
N ASN A 12 -18.41 -12.31 -8.30
CA ASN A 12 -19.00 -13.17 -9.33
C ASN A 12 -19.86 -14.31 -8.74
N GLY A 13 -20.68 -13.99 -7.72
CA GLY A 13 -21.60 -14.95 -7.09
C GLY A 13 -20.96 -15.94 -6.11
N SER A 14 -19.66 -15.86 -5.88
CA SER A 14 -18.95 -16.71 -4.93
C SER A 14 -18.41 -15.91 -3.76
N ILE A 15 -18.41 -16.50 -2.56
CA ILE A 15 -17.75 -15.92 -1.38
C ILE A 15 -16.25 -16.16 -1.54
N ILE A 16 -15.48 -15.05 -1.51
CA ILE A 16 -14.01 -15.08 -1.61
C ILE A 16 -13.38 -15.19 -0.23
N GLN A 17 -13.89 -14.44 0.73
CA GLN A 17 -13.39 -14.42 2.09
C GLN A 17 -14.52 -14.06 3.07
N THR A 18 -14.56 -14.73 4.21
CA THR A 18 -15.36 -14.38 5.37
C THR A 18 -14.47 -14.25 6.58
N ALA A 19 -14.48 -13.09 7.22
CA ALA A 19 -13.63 -12.82 8.37
C ALA A 19 -14.16 -11.61 9.18
N THR A 20 -13.53 -11.31 10.30
CA THR A 20 -13.82 -10.07 11.03
C THR A 20 -13.39 -8.85 10.21
N PRO A 21 -13.93 -7.65 10.47
CA PRO A 21 -13.51 -6.42 9.80
C PRO A 21 -11.98 -6.20 9.86
N GLU A 22 -11.38 -6.44 11.02
CA GLU A 22 -9.94 -6.31 11.24
C GLU A 22 -9.14 -7.30 10.37
N GLN A 23 -9.52 -8.57 10.37
CA GLN A 23 -8.86 -9.59 9.56
C GLN A 23 -8.97 -9.33 8.06
N LEU A 24 -10.11 -8.82 7.58
CA LEU A 24 -10.27 -8.44 6.18
C LEU A 24 -9.35 -7.29 5.79
N TYR A 25 -9.13 -6.36 6.72
CA TYR A 25 -8.26 -5.21 6.52
C TYR A 25 -6.78 -5.59 6.57
N GLU A 26 -6.38 -6.39 7.56
CA GLU A 26 -4.98 -6.74 7.83
C GLU A 26 -4.48 -7.93 6.99
N ALA A 27 -5.37 -8.87 6.66
CA ALA A 27 -5.03 -10.10 5.96
C ALA A 27 -6.01 -10.41 4.81
N PRO A 28 -6.13 -9.51 3.81
CA PRO A 28 -6.97 -9.76 2.66
C PRO A 28 -6.46 -10.98 1.87
N ALA A 29 -7.38 -11.84 1.45
CA ALA A 29 -7.04 -13.07 0.73
C ALA A 29 -6.62 -12.83 -0.73
N SER A 30 -6.95 -11.67 -1.29
CA SER A 30 -6.66 -11.32 -2.69
C SER A 30 -6.63 -9.81 -2.88
N ARG A 31 -6.08 -9.40 -4.03
CA ARG A 31 -6.14 -8.01 -4.48
C ARG A 31 -7.56 -7.44 -4.45
N TYR A 32 -8.55 -8.22 -4.90
CA TYR A 32 -9.94 -7.79 -4.90
C TYR A 32 -10.45 -7.45 -3.50
N VAL A 33 -10.16 -8.29 -2.51
CA VAL A 33 -10.54 -8.02 -1.12
C VAL A 33 -9.81 -6.80 -0.57
N ALA A 34 -8.51 -6.68 -0.83
CA ALA A 34 -7.71 -5.54 -0.39
C ALA A 34 -8.25 -4.21 -0.91
N ASP A 35 -8.65 -4.17 -2.18
CA ASP A 35 -9.17 -2.99 -2.87
C ASP A 35 -10.61 -2.67 -2.44
N PHE A 36 -11.42 -3.72 -2.21
CA PHE A 36 -12.83 -3.58 -1.80
C PHE A 36 -12.98 -3.06 -0.36
N ILE A 37 -12.13 -3.52 0.57
CA ILE A 37 -12.24 -3.19 2.00
C ILE A 37 -11.71 -1.79 2.31
N GLY A 38 -10.77 -1.29 1.53
CA GLY A 38 -10.21 0.05 1.74
C GLY A 38 -9.17 0.38 0.70
N GLU A 39 -8.89 1.67 0.54
CA GLU A 39 -7.88 2.13 -0.39
C GLU A 39 -6.51 1.52 -0.09
N SER A 40 -5.83 1.08 -1.13
CA SER A 40 -4.46 0.58 -1.07
C SER A 40 -3.66 1.11 -2.25
N ASN A 41 -2.39 1.37 -2.01
CA ASN A 41 -1.44 1.48 -3.11
C ASN A 41 -1.10 0.05 -3.55
N LEU A 42 -1.28 -0.25 -4.82
CA LEU A 42 -1.06 -1.57 -5.40
C LEU A 42 0.12 -1.52 -6.37
N PHE A 43 1.18 -2.22 -6.03
CA PHE A 43 2.40 -2.31 -6.82
C PHE A 43 2.46 -3.68 -7.49
N ASN A 44 2.20 -3.73 -8.79
CA ASN A 44 2.19 -4.98 -9.56
C ASN A 44 3.61 -5.35 -10.00
N GLY A 45 3.83 -6.65 -10.16
CA GLY A 45 5.11 -7.16 -10.65
C GLY A 45 5.12 -8.68 -10.77
N THR A 46 6.30 -9.22 -10.94
CA THR A 46 6.55 -10.66 -11.02
C THR A 46 7.40 -11.11 -9.84
N VAL A 47 7.03 -12.21 -9.24
CA VAL A 47 7.78 -12.80 -8.12
C VAL A 47 9.16 -13.24 -8.59
N ARG A 48 10.21 -12.67 -8.02
CA ARG A 48 11.61 -13.04 -8.31
C ARG A 48 12.12 -14.12 -7.39
N GLN A 49 11.75 -14.04 -6.12
CA GLN A 49 12.27 -14.93 -5.10
C GLN A 49 11.28 -15.07 -3.95
N MET A 50 11.17 -16.26 -3.42
CA MET A 50 10.49 -16.55 -2.16
C MET A 50 11.54 -16.58 -1.05
N GLN A 51 11.28 -15.91 0.06
CA GLN A 51 12.17 -15.82 1.23
C GLN A 51 11.39 -16.15 2.50
N GLY A 52 11.15 -17.43 2.75
CA GLY A 52 10.29 -17.85 3.87
C GLY A 52 8.87 -17.30 3.72
N ASP A 53 8.43 -16.49 4.67
CA ASP A 53 7.10 -15.85 4.67
C ASP A 53 7.08 -14.51 3.91
N SER A 54 8.16 -14.15 3.24
CA SER A 54 8.28 -12.94 2.44
C SER A 54 8.57 -13.26 0.97
N VAL A 55 8.28 -12.30 0.12
CA VAL A 55 8.51 -12.39 -1.31
C VAL A 55 9.25 -11.16 -1.80
N VAL A 56 10.12 -11.34 -2.78
CA VAL A 56 10.71 -10.26 -3.57
C VAL A 56 9.96 -10.18 -4.89
N LEU A 57 9.30 -9.06 -5.11
CA LEU A 57 8.54 -8.75 -6.33
C LEU A 57 9.34 -7.76 -7.18
N ARG A 58 9.53 -8.07 -8.45
CA ARG A 58 10.13 -7.15 -9.42
C ARG A 58 9.04 -6.47 -10.24
N THR A 59 8.99 -5.16 -10.15
CA THR A 59 8.03 -4.33 -10.90
C THR A 59 8.42 -4.20 -12.37
N GLU A 60 7.50 -3.74 -13.21
CA GLU A 60 7.76 -3.46 -14.64
C GLU A 60 8.86 -2.39 -14.82
N GLN A 61 8.99 -1.47 -13.87
CA GLN A 61 10.04 -0.45 -13.88
C GLN A 61 11.40 -0.96 -13.38
N GLY A 62 11.50 -2.25 -13.05
CA GLY A 62 12.73 -2.90 -12.63
C GLY A 62 13.09 -2.73 -11.14
N LEU A 63 12.23 -2.12 -10.33
CA LEU A 63 12.40 -2.03 -8.90
C LEU A 63 12.04 -3.35 -8.21
N GLU A 64 12.81 -3.69 -7.19
CA GLU A 64 12.52 -4.85 -6.36
C GLU A 64 11.92 -4.39 -5.02
N LEU A 65 10.76 -4.94 -4.72
CA LEU A 65 10.03 -4.70 -3.48
C LEU A 65 9.94 -6.00 -2.68
N THR A 66 10.29 -5.94 -1.42
CA THR A 66 10.14 -7.06 -0.49
C THR A 66 8.94 -6.84 0.41
N SER A 67 8.17 -7.88 0.66
CA SER A 67 7.00 -7.79 1.53
C SER A 67 6.64 -9.15 2.09
N PRO A 68 6.04 -9.21 3.30
CA PRO A 68 5.39 -10.42 3.79
C PRO A 68 4.29 -10.89 2.85
N LEU A 69 4.10 -12.20 2.79
CA LEU A 69 2.92 -12.80 2.17
C LEU A 69 1.68 -12.54 3.00
N THR A 70 0.55 -12.31 2.34
CA THR A 70 -0.73 -12.36 3.06
C THR A 70 -0.94 -13.77 3.64
N PRO A 71 -1.32 -13.90 4.92
CA PRO A 71 -1.51 -15.20 5.55
C PRO A 71 -2.68 -15.99 4.96
N THR A 72 -3.59 -15.32 4.29
CA THR A 72 -4.76 -15.89 3.65
C THR A 72 -4.70 -15.60 2.15
N GLY A 73 -4.80 -16.57 1.31
CA GLY A 73 -4.80 -16.37 -0.15
C GLY A 73 -4.10 -17.49 -0.89
N LYS A 74 -4.03 -17.34 -2.22
CA LYS A 74 -3.34 -18.28 -3.07
C LYS A 74 -1.83 -18.19 -2.85
N ALA A 75 -1.18 -19.32 -2.80
CA ALA A 75 0.27 -19.39 -2.74
C ALA A 75 0.90 -18.68 -3.95
N LEU A 76 1.90 -17.85 -3.68
CA LEU A 76 2.77 -17.28 -4.69
C LEU A 76 3.95 -18.24 -4.94
N SER A 77 4.43 -18.25 -6.16
CA SER A 77 5.66 -18.96 -6.55
C SER A 77 6.51 -18.07 -7.44
N ALA A 78 7.76 -18.45 -7.63
CA ALA A 78 8.66 -17.71 -8.53
C ALA A 78 8.07 -17.62 -9.95
N ASP A 79 8.35 -16.51 -10.61
CA ASP A 79 7.92 -16.17 -11.98
C ASP A 79 6.40 -16.00 -12.17
N VAL A 80 5.62 -15.99 -11.09
CA VAL A 80 4.18 -15.72 -11.13
C VAL A 80 3.93 -14.23 -10.91
N ALA A 81 2.90 -13.69 -11.59
CA ALA A 81 2.44 -12.33 -11.38
C ALA A 81 1.83 -12.17 -9.98
N GLY A 82 2.18 -11.07 -9.32
CA GLY A 82 1.69 -10.73 -8.00
C GLY A 82 1.58 -9.23 -7.80
N CYS A 83 1.09 -8.83 -6.65
CA CYS A 83 1.09 -7.44 -6.23
C CYS A 83 1.44 -7.31 -4.74
N ILE A 84 1.96 -6.15 -4.40
CA ILE A 84 2.14 -5.72 -3.01
C ILE A 84 1.16 -4.58 -2.75
N ALA A 85 0.34 -4.73 -1.72
CA ALA A 85 -0.57 -3.71 -1.25
C ALA A 85 0.04 -2.99 -0.04
N VAL A 86 0.02 -1.66 -0.06
CA VAL A 86 0.44 -0.82 1.07
C VAL A 86 -0.64 0.21 1.35
N ARG A 87 -1.11 0.25 2.59
CA ARG A 87 -2.15 1.21 2.98
C ARG A 87 -1.60 2.63 3.01
N PRO A 88 -2.39 3.65 2.58
CA PRO A 88 -1.94 5.04 2.54
C PRO A 88 -1.43 5.58 3.88
N GLU A 89 -2.02 5.15 4.99
CA GLU A 89 -1.64 5.55 6.35
C GLU A 89 -0.33 4.93 6.83
N LEU A 90 0.17 3.89 6.16
CA LEU A 90 1.45 3.23 6.46
C LEU A 90 2.62 3.81 5.66
N ILE A 91 2.35 4.73 4.76
CA ILE A 91 3.37 5.42 3.97
C ILE A 91 3.70 6.75 4.63
N SER A 92 4.99 6.98 4.85
CA SER A 92 5.51 8.25 5.35
C SER A 92 5.76 9.22 4.20
N ILE A 93 5.58 10.51 4.46
CA ILE A 93 5.91 11.60 3.54
C ILE A 93 6.83 12.61 4.24
N ALA A 94 7.83 13.10 3.53
CA ALA A 94 8.75 14.12 4.01
C ALA A 94 9.21 15.00 2.84
N SER A 95 9.81 16.16 3.16
CA SER A 95 10.47 16.97 2.14
C SER A 95 11.54 16.14 1.41
N ALA A 96 11.72 16.38 0.12
CA ALA A 96 12.71 15.66 -0.70
C ALA A 96 14.14 15.75 -0.15
N ASN A 97 14.45 16.84 0.58
CA ASN A 97 15.76 17.08 1.19
C ASN A 97 15.87 16.53 2.62
N ALA A 98 14.78 16.05 3.20
CA ALA A 98 14.79 15.47 4.53
C ALA A 98 15.36 14.06 4.50
N ASP A 99 16.02 13.68 5.60
CA ASP A 99 16.48 12.31 5.78
C ASP A 99 15.30 11.41 6.14
N MET A 100 15.07 10.38 5.33
CA MET A 100 14.01 9.40 5.55
C MET A 100 14.63 8.01 5.70
N THR A 101 14.39 7.38 6.83
CA THR A 101 14.96 6.07 7.21
C THR A 101 14.00 4.90 6.93
N ARG A 102 13.32 4.91 5.79
CA ARG A 102 12.44 3.82 5.35
C ARG A 102 13.17 2.88 4.41
N GLU A 103 12.82 1.59 4.44
CA GLU A 103 13.44 0.57 3.58
C GLU A 103 13.10 0.78 2.11
N VAL A 104 11.86 1.18 1.81
CA VAL A 104 11.45 1.64 0.48
C VAL A 104 11.31 3.15 0.51
N LYS A 105 11.94 3.82 -0.45
CA LYS A 105 11.90 5.28 -0.55
C LYS A 105 11.81 5.69 -2.01
N LEU A 106 10.84 6.54 -2.31
CA LEU A 106 10.56 7.05 -3.64
C LEU A 106 10.56 8.57 -3.63
N GLN A 107 11.10 9.16 -4.68
CA GLN A 107 11.01 10.60 -4.92
C GLN A 107 9.81 10.92 -5.78
N GLY A 108 9.18 12.06 -5.51
CA GLY A 108 8.06 12.53 -6.28
C GLY A 108 7.71 13.98 -5.98
N HIS A 109 6.57 14.41 -6.48
CA HIS A 109 6.01 15.71 -6.18
C HIS A 109 4.52 15.60 -5.88
N VAL A 110 4.01 16.47 -5.02
CA VAL A 110 2.60 16.51 -4.66
C VAL A 110 1.77 16.96 -5.85
N GLU A 111 0.86 16.10 -6.29
CA GLU A 111 -0.08 16.37 -7.37
C GLU A 111 -1.40 16.89 -6.82
N ASP A 112 -1.86 16.32 -5.69
CA ASP A 112 -3.09 16.69 -5.01
C ASP A 112 -2.96 16.61 -3.50
N ARG A 113 -3.72 17.46 -2.81
CA ARG A 113 -3.86 17.47 -1.35
C ARG A 113 -5.34 17.54 -1.00
N ILE A 114 -5.87 16.51 -0.38
CA ILE A 114 -7.31 16.35 -0.13
C ILE A 114 -7.56 16.23 1.37
N TYR A 115 -8.38 17.13 1.92
CA TYR A 115 -8.82 17.06 3.31
C TYR A 115 -9.94 16.02 3.47
N LEU A 116 -9.73 15.06 4.37
CA LEU A 116 -10.69 14.00 4.70
C LEU A 116 -11.31 14.17 6.11
N GLY A 117 -11.20 15.37 6.68
CA GLY A 117 -11.68 15.66 8.03
C GLY A 117 -10.63 15.38 9.10
N ASN A 118 -10.44 14.15 9.49
CA ASN A 118 -9.45 13.72 10.49
C ASN A 118 -8.05 13.48 9.94
N SER A 119 -7.90 13.49 8.62
CA SER A 119 -6.63 13.26 7.92
C SER A 119 -6.54 14.08 6.64
N THR A 120 -5.34 14.17 6.10
CA THR A 120 -5.07 14.72 4.78
C THR A 120 -4.50 13.61 3.90
N GLU A 121 -5.06 13.45 2.70
CA GLU A 121 -4.52 12.57 1.68
C GLU A 121 -3.65 13.37 0.71
N TYR A 122 -2.42 12.93 0.53
CA TYR A 122 -1.52 13.41 -0.51
C TYR A 122 -1.48 12.43 -1.65
N ARG A 123 -1.68 12.91 -2.86
CA ARG A 123 -1.40 12.16 -4.08
C ARG A 123 -0.04 12.61 -4.61
N VAL A 124 0.90 11.71 -4.55
CA VAL A 124 2.30 11.98 -4.92
C VAL A 124 2.61 11.30 -6.25
N ARG A 125 2.93 12.08 -7.25
CA ARG A 125 3.39 11.58 -8.54
C ARG A 125 4.83 11.14 -8.42
N THR A 126 5.06 9.84 -8.53
CA THR A 126 6.40 9.25 -8.55
C THR A 126 6.77 8.80 -9.96
N GLN A 127 8.06 8.79 -10.27
CA GLN A 127 8.55 8.29 -11.56
C GLN A 127 8.42 6.77 -11.66
N ALA A 128 8.57 6.07 -10.53
CA ALA A 128 8.62 4.61 -10.51
C ALA A 128 7.24 3.94 -10.61
N PHE A 129 6.20 4.52 -9.99
CA PHE A 129 4.89 3.85 -9.84
C PHE A 129 3.69 4.74 -10.19
N GLY A 130 3.90 5.88 -10.81
CA GLY A 130 2.83 6.85 -11.01
C GLY A 130 2.38 7.47 -9.68
N VAL A 131 1.09 7.56 -9.43
CA VAL A 131 0.56 8.18 -8.22
C VAL A 131 0.57 7.21 -7.04
N VAL A 132 1.19 7.66 -5.95
CA VAL A 132 1.17 7.00 -4.64
C VAL A 132 0.34 7.86 -3.69
N CYS A 133 -0.65 7.26 -3.04
CA CYS A 133 -1.51 7.91 -2.05
C CYS A 133 -0.92 7.75 -0.65
N VAL A 134 -0.78 8.87 0.05
CA VAL A 134 -0.28 8.92 1.43
C VAL A 134 -1.33 9.60 2.30
N ARG A 135 -1.65 9.02 3.44
CA ARG A 135 -2.63 9.59 4.37
C ARG A 135 -1.96 9.98 5.67
N VAL A 136 -2.01 11.26 6.00
CA VAL A 136 -1.40 11.84 7.19
C VAL A 136 -2.49 12.28 8.16
N PRO A 137 -2.43 11.90 9.45
CA PRO A 137 -3.32 12.45 10.46
C PRO A 137 -3.26 13.97 10.48
N ARG A 138 -4.43 14.63 10.59
CA ARG A 138 -4.50 16.10 10.57
C ARG A 138 -3.59 16.77 11.60
N GLN A 139 -3.41 16.16 12.75
CA GLN A 139 -2.54 16.66 13.81
C GLN A 139 -1.07 16.77 13.39
N GLN A 140 -0.65 15.99 12.38
CA GLN A 140 0.71 15.98 11.84
C GLN A 140 0.85 16.80 10.56
N ASP A 141 -0.26 17.18 9.93
CA ASP A 141 -0.31 17.89 8.64
C ASP A 141 -0.35 19.41 8.85
N HIS A 142 0.71 19.96 9.41
CA HIS A 142 0.84 21.40 9.66
C HIS A 142 2.29 21.86 9.64
N GLY A 143 2.48 23.17 9.41
CA GLY A 143 3.80 23.79 9.37
C GLY A 143 4.71 23.17 8.32
N ALA A 144 5.92 22.80 8.72
CA ALA A 144 6.91 22.17 7.84
C ALA A 144 6.52 20.77 7.35
N ASN A 145 5.51 20.14 7.96
CA ASN A 145 4.99 18.83 7.59
C ASN A 145 3.77 18.90 6.66
N ALA A 146 3.32 20.10 6.29
CA ALA A 146 2.28 20.29 5.30
C ALA A 146 2.94 20.63 3.94
N PHE A 147 2.49 19.93 2.89
CA PHE A 147 3.06 20.07 1.55
C PHE A 147 2.01 20.64 0.58
N GLU A 148 2.42 21.63 -0.20
CA GLU A 148 1.58 22.24 -1.22
C GLU A 148 1.72 21.52 -2.57
N HIS A 149 0.78 21.77 -3.47
CA HIS A 149 0.82 21.28 -4.85
C HIS A 149 2.18 21.63 -5.51
N GLY A 150 2.79 20.63 -6.13
CA GLY A 150 4.08 20.77 -6.80
C GLY A 150 5.30 20.61 -5.88
N ALA A 151 5.11 20.53 -4.55
CA ALA A 151 6.22 20.33 -3.63
C ALA A 151 6.98 19.04 -3.92
N ALA A 152 8.31 19.12 -3.95
CA ALA A 152 9.17 17.94 -4.05
C ALA A 152 9.23 17.22 -2.70
N VAL A 153 8.86 15.93 -2.71
CA VAL A 153 8.74 15.10 -1.51
C VAL A 153 9.38 13.73 -1.70
N SER A 154 9.70 13.10 -0.58
CA SER A 154 9.97 11.66 -0.51
C SER A 154 8.79 10.96 0.14
N VAL A 155 8.42 9.81 -0.37
CA VAL A 155 7.48 8.88 0.25
C VAL A 155 8.16 7.55 0.50
N GLY A 156 7.80 6.87 1.59
CA GLY A 156 8.45 5.62 1.91
C GLY A 156 7.71 4.80 2.94
N TRP A 157 8.03 3.50 2.98
CA TRP A 157 7.49 2.54 3.92
C TRP A 157 8.51 1.44 4.20
N ASP A 158 8.27 0.69 5.26
CA ASP A 158 9.07 -0.48 5.57
C ASP A 158 8.45 -1.74 4.96
N HIS A 159 9.26 -2.74 4.65
CA HIS A 159 8.82 -4.00 4.03
C HIS A 159 7.67 -4.65 4.79
N ALA A 160 7.70 -4.60 6.12
CA ALA A 160 6.66 -5.16 6.99
C ALA A 160 5.28 -4.49 6.82
N ASN A 161 5.21 -3.31 6.25
CA ASN A 161 3.96 -2.57 6.03
C ASN A 161 3.23 -2.94 4.73
N GLY A 162 3.85 -3.73 3.88
CA GLY A 162 3.24 -4.26 2.67
C GLY A 162 2.68 -5.68 2.87
N LEU A 163 1.76 -6.06 2.00
CA LEU A 163 1.24 -7.42 1.90
C LEU A 163 1.32 -7.89 0.46
N ALA A 164 2.04 -8.98 0.23
CA ALA A 164 2.15 -9.59 -1.09
C ALA A 164 1.06 -10.63 -1.31
N MET A 165 0.46 -10.62 -2.48
CA MET A 165 -0.61 -11.52 -2.87
C MET A 165 -0.61 -11.80 -4.36
N ALA A 166 -1.27 -12.88 -4.78
CA ALA A 166 -1.52 -13.17 -6.19
C ALA A 166 -2.45 -12.13 -6.82
N LEU A 167 -2.26 -11.89 -8.10
CA LEU A 167 -3.17 -11.06 -8.89
C LEU A 167 -4.49 -11.76 -9.14
#